data_79c27761f1eeeaa42e48e13b92256cca
#
_entry.id   79c27761f1eeeaa42e48e13b92256cca
#
_cell.length_a   1.000
_cell.length_b   1.000
_cell.length_c   1.000
_cell.angle_alpha   90.00
_cell.angle_beta   90.00
_cell.angle_gamma   90.00
#
_symmetry.space_group_name_H-M   'P 1'
#
loop_
_entity.id
_entity.type
_entity.pdbx_description
1 polymer ?
#
loop_
_entity_poly.entity_id
_entity_poly.type
_entity_poly.pdbx_seq_one_letter_code
_entity_poly.pdbx_strand_id
1 'polypeptide(L)'
;MTAFEFDRRAVLAMGAAFTVPGAHRAMAADGDFPARLAQMQRDGRVSGLHTLLVSRGGKVLFEHYGTGVDQSWGNPLGTVTFGPTVPHDLRSVTKSIVGMLYGIALAGGKVPPPEAKLYDQFPEYADLGHQPGRDRITVAHVLSMTLGTEWDELTIPYGAPRNSAMA
;
A
#
# COMPACT_ATOMS: atom_id res chain seq x y z
N MET A 1 -20.64 -26.04 -1.82
CA MET A 1 -19.47 -25.13 -1.99
C MET A 1 -19.56 -24.57 -3.40
N THR A 2 -20.22 -23.42 -3.56
CA THR A 2 -20.38 -22.73 -4.85
C THR A 2 -19.14 -21.86 -5.07
N ALA A 3 -18.48 -22.08 -6.20
CA ALA A 3 -17.34 -21.27 -6.63
C ALA A 3 -17.78 -19.80 -6.79
N PHE A 4 -17.09 -18.88 -6.16
CA PHE A 4 -17.32 -17.45 -6.27
C PHE A 4 -16.73 -16.97 -7.59
N GLU A 5 -17.56 -16.73 -8.59
CA GLU A 5 -17.14 -16.11 -9.83
C GLU A 5 -16.91 -14.62 -9.60
N PHE A 6 -15.66 -14.19 -9.70
CA PHE A 6 -15.22 -12.82 -9.47
C PHE A 6 -15.53 -11.99 -10.73
N ASP A 7 -16.62 -11.20 -10.72
CA ASP A 7 -16.90 -10.28 -11.82
C ASP A 7 -15.92 -9.09 -11.79
N ARG A 8 -14.90 -9.18 -12.65
CA ARG A 8 -13.88 -8.14 -12.84
C ARG A 8 -14.43 -6.79 -13.27
N ARG A 9 -15.67 -6.74 -13.79
CA ARG A 9 -16.33 -5.51 -14.25
C ARG A 9 -16.90 -4.70 -13.09
N ALA A 10 -17.30 -5.34 -12.00
CA ALA A 10 -17.84 -4.65 -10.81
C ALA A 10 -16.78 -3.85 -10.06
N VAL A 11 -15.52 -4.31 -10.06
CA VAL A 11 -14.40 -3.60 -9.39
C VAL A 11 -14.00 -2.33 -10.15
N LEU A 12 -14.17 -2.29 -11.46
CA LEU A 12 -13.83 -1.14 -12.31
C LEU A 12 -14.89 -0.03 -12.31
N ALA A 13 -16.11 -0.31 -11.87
CA ALA A 13 -17.20 0.67 -11.86
C ALA A 13 -17.18 1.60 -10.61
N MET A 14 -16.40 1.32 -9.57
CA MET A 14 -16.28 2.17 -8.38
C MET A 14 -15.16 3.22 -8.45
N GLY A 15 -14.43 3.29 -9.55
CA GLY A 15 -13.49 4.38 -9.81
C GLY A 15 -14.24 5.65 -10.19
N ALA A 16 -14.68 6.45 -9.20
CA ALA A 16 -15.15 7.81 -9.46
C ALA A 16 -14.01 8.56 -10.16
N ALA A 17 -14.22 8.89 -11.43
CA ALA A 17 -13.31 9.70 -12.21
C ALA A 17 -13.26 11.11 -11.62
N PHE A 18 -12.28 11.39 -10.77
CA PHE A 18 -11.89 12.76 -10.48
C PHE A 18 -11.24 13.31 -11.74
N THR A 19 -12.04 13.97 -12.58
CA THR A 19 -11.54 14.78 -13.66
C THR A 19 -10.97 16.07 -13.06
N VAL A 20 -9.64 16.13 -12.90
CA VAL A 20 -8.92 17.38 -12.67
C VAL A 20 -8.85 18.09 -14.02
N PRO A 21 -9.50 19.25 -14.21
CA PRO A 21 -9.37 20.01 -15.46
C PRO A 21 -7.95 20.59 -15.52
N GLY A 22 -7.18 20.25 -16.54
CA GLY A 22 -6.05 21.07 -16.95
C GLY A 22 -4.66 20.48 -16.94
N ALA A 23 -4.45 19.16 -17.06
CA ALA A 23 -3.12 18.62 -17.38
C ALA A 23 -3.20 17.37 -18.26
N HIS A 24 -3.74 17.49 -19.45
CA HIS A 24 -3.42 16.50 -20.50
C HIS A 24 -1.97 16.74 -20.96
N ARG A 25 -1.02 16.41 -20.11
CA ARG A 25 0.34 16.18 -20.58
C ARG A 25 0.24 14.98 -21.54
N ALA A 26 0.59 15.20 -22.80
CA ALA A 26 0.61 14.16 -23.82
C ALA A 26 1.28 12.91 -23.21
N MET A 27 0.51 11.82 -23.04
CA MET A 27 1.06 10.57 -22.61
C MET A 27 2.05 10.12 -23.67
N ALA A 28 3.30 9.90 -23.28
CA ALA A 28 4.34 9.40 -24.18
C ALA A 28 3.83 8.13 -24.89
N ALA A 29 4.14 8.02 -26.17
CA ALA A 29 3.87 6.83 -26.95
C ALA A 29 4.40 5.58 -26.26
N ASP A 30 3.72 4.45 -26.40
CA ASP A 30 3.95 3.19 -25.69
C ASP A 30 5.33 2.53 -25.90
N GLY A 31 6.29 3.22 -26.48
CA GLY A 31 7.57 2.62 -26.91
C GLY A 31 8.84 3.12 -26.24
N ASP A 32 8.77 4.13 -25.33
CA ASP A 32 9.99 4.85 -24.91
C ASP A 32 10.37 4.64 -23.43
N PHE A 33 9.73 3.72 -22.70
CA PHE A 33 10.05 3.50 -21.30
C PHE A 33 11.51 3.10 -21.04
N PRO A 34 12.13 2.17 -21.80
CA PRO A 34 13.52 1.78 -21.61
C PRO A 34 14.49 2.96 -21.79
N ALA A 35 14.36 3.72 -22.87
CA ALA A 35 15.22 4.85 -23.15
C ALA A 35 15.07 5.98 -22.12
N ARG A 36 13.85 6.27 -21.69
CA ARG A 36 13.56 7.26 -20.64
C ARG A 36 14.13 6.84 -19.28
N LEU A 37 13.97 5.57 -18.89
CA LEU A 37 14.55 5.07 -17.66
C LEU A 37 16.08 5.16 -17.70
N ALA A 38 16.71 4.70 -18.79
CA ALA A 38 18.15 4.79 -18.97
C ALA A 38 18.66 6.23 -18.90
N GLN A 39 17.92 7.19 -19.49
CA GLN A 39 18.25 8.61 -19.37
C GLN A 39 18.15 9.11 -17.93
N MET A 40 17.05 8.79 -17.22
CA MET A 40 16.86 9.20 -15.82
C MET A 40 17.94 8.63 -14.90
N GLN A 41 18.41 7.42 -15.17
CA GLN A 41 19.51 6.80 -14.44
C GLN A 41 20.84 7.53 -14.70
N ARG A 42 21.15 7.83 -15.98
CA ARG A 42 22.35 8.63 -16.34
C ARG A 42 22.34 10.02 -15.71
N ASP A 43 21.18 10.64 -15.63
CA ASP A 43 21.01 11.98 -15.04
C ASP A 43 21.02 11.95 -13.50
N GLY A 44 21.18 10.79 -12.87
CA GLY A 44 21.12 10.62 -11.41
C GLY A 44 19.75 10.91 -10.79
N ARG A 45 18.69 11.00 -11.60
CA ARG A 45 17.32 11.30 -11.16
C ARG A 45 16.62 10.10 -10.54
N VAL A 46 17.12 8.90 -10.81
CA VAL A 46 16.61 7.64 -10.27
C VAL A 46 17.81 6.85 -9.78
N SER A 47 17.96 6.78 -8.46
CA SER A 47 18.96 5.96 -7.78
C SER A 47 18.27 4.88 -6.94
N GLY A 48 18.90 3.72 -6.80
CA GLY A 48 18.39 2.63 -5.96
C GLY A 48 17.05 2.06 -6.44
N LEU A 49 16.76 2.13 -7.74
CA LEU A 49 15.56 1.53 -8.31
C LEU A 49 15.74 0.03 -8.42
N HIS A 50 15.01 -0.72 -7.61
CA HIS A 50 15.04 -2.17 -7.60
C HIS A 50 14.14 -2.75 -8.68
N THR A 51 12.91 -2.25 -8.79
CA THR A 51 11.93 -2.76 -9.77
C THR A 51 11.03 -1.64 -10.25
N LEU A 52 10.70 -1.64 -11.53
CA LEU A 52 9.68 -0.78 -12.12
C LEU A 52 8.77 -1.62 -13.01
N LEU A 53 7.47 -1.56 -12.75
CA LEU A 53 6.45 -2.20 -13.55
C LEU A 53 5.45 -1.14 -14.01
N VAL A 54 5.22 -1.06 -15.30
CA VAL A 54 4.24 -0.15 -15.90
C VAL A 54 3.15 -0.97 -16.56
N SER A 55 1.91 -0.71 -16.18
CA SER A 55 0.76 -1.40 -16.76
C SER A 55 -0.33 -0.41 -17.16
N ARG A 56 -1.12 -0.77 -18.18
CA ARG A 56 -2.30 -0.04 -18.62
C ARG A 56 -3.37 -1.01 -19.12
N GLY A 57 -4.61 -0.83 -18.63
CA GLY A 57 -5.73 -1.69 -19.02
C GLY A 57 -5.50 -3.18 -18.74
N GLY A 58 -4.80 -3.50 -17.64
CA GLY A 58 -4.47 -4.88 -17.27
C GLY A 58 -3.32 -5.52 -18.08
N LYS A 59 -2.70 -4.77 -19.01
CA LYS A 59 -1.56 -5.23 -19.79
C LYS A 59 -0.27 -4.60 -19.27
N VAL A 60 0.75 -5.41 -19.01
CA VAL A 60 2.09 -4.92 -18.70
C VAL A 60 2.72 -4.34 -19.97
N LEU A 61 3.17 -3.10 -19.89
CA LEU A 61 3.81 -2.36 -20.98
C LEU A 61 5.33 -2.35 -20.85
N PHE A 62 5.84 -2.37 -19.63
CA PHE A 62 7.25 -2.32 -19.36
C PHE A 62 7.56 -2.94 -17.99
N GLU A 63 8.64 -3.67 -17.92
CA GLU A 63 9.23 -4.20 -16.70
C GLU A 63 10.73 -3.90 -16.68
N HIS A 64 11.23 -3.54 -15.50
CA HIS A 64 12.64 -3.37 -15.24
C HIS A 64 12.98 -3.96 -13.89
N TYR A 65 14.06 -4.73 -13.84
CA TYR A 65 14.61 -5.32 -12.64
C TYR A 65 16.09 -4.94 -12.54
N GLY A 66 16.45 -4.28 -11.46
CA GLY A 66 17.79 -3.79 -11.19
C GLY A 66 18.55 -4.66 -10.20
N THR A 67 19.69 -4.15 -9.79
CA THR A 67 20.51 -4.70 -8.71
C THR A 67 20.80 -3.59 -7.71
N GLY A 68 20.64 -3.87 -6.42
CA GLY A 68 20.86 -2.87 -5.37
C GLY A 68 20.97 -3.48 -3.99
N VAL A 69 21.37 -2.66 -3.03
CA VAL A 69 21.40 -3.06 -1.61
C VAL A 69 19.98 -3.17 -1.08
N ASP A 70 19.66 -4.26 -0.43
CA ASP A 70 18.34 -4.52 0.13
C ASP A 70 18.40 -4.92 1.61
N GLN A 71 17.25 -4.84 2.26
CA GLN A 71 17.07 -5.22 3.66
C GLN A 71 15.64 -5.74 3.90
N SER A 72 15.49 -6.60 4.89
CA SER A 72 14.19 -7.05 5.40
C SER A 72 14.06 -6.70 6.88
N TRP A 73 13.09 -5.82 7.22
CA TRP A 73 12.85 -5.36 8.60
C TRP A 73 14.12 -4.86 9.32
N GLY A 74 14.95 -4.10 8.60
CA GLY A 74 16.23 -3.59 9.14
C GLY A 74 17.38 -4.56 9.08
N ASN A 75 17.17 -5.83 8.74
CA ASN A 75 18.25 -6.80 8.56
C ASN A 75 18.83 -6.69 7.14
N PRO A 76 20.13 -6.37 7.00
CA PRO A 76 20.76 -6.26 5.69
C PRO A 76 20.71 -7.59 4.92
N LEU A 77 20.31 -7.54 3.66
CA LEU A 77 20.37 -8.67 2.72
C LEU A 77 21.58 -8.56 1.78
N GLY A 78 22.31 -7.45 1.85
CA GLY A 78 23.42 -7.16 0.94
C GLY A 78 22.91 -6.72 -0.43
N THR A 79 23.72 -6.96 -1.47
CA THR A 79 23.37 -6.65 -2.86
C THR A 79 22.51 -7.77 -3.44
N VAL A 80 21.30 -7.42 -3.85
CA VAL A 80 20.31 -8.35 -4.45
C VAL A 80 20.10 -7.98 -5.90
N THR A 81 20.09 -8.98 -6.78
CA THR A 81 19.64 -8.83 -8.17
C THR A 81 18.17 -9.22 -8.22
N PHE A 82 17.33 -8.24 -8.57
CA PHE A 82 15.88 -8.43 -8.58
C PHE A 82 15.41 -9.11 -9.86
N GLY A 83 14.19 -9.64 -9.80
CA GLY A 83 13.52 -10.32 -10.90
C GLY A 83 12.05 -10.53 -10.55
N PRO A 84 11.25 -11.08 -11.48
CA PRO A 84 9.80 -11.20 -11.32
C PRO A 84 9.37 -12.10 -10.15
N THR A 85 10.26 -12.98 -9.68
CA THR A 85 10.00 -13.93 -8.58
C THR A 85 10.81 -13.65 -7.32
N VAL A 86 11.63 -12.60 -7.32
CA VAL A 86 12.41 -12.22 -6.15
C VAL A 86 11.52 -11.39 -5.20
N PRO A 87 11.24 -11.87 -3.97
CA PRO A 87 10.45 -11.13 -3.00
C PRO A 87 11.10 -9.78 -2.66
N HIS A 88 10.29 -8.77 -2.47
CA HIS A 88 10.70 -7.46 -2.00
C HIS A 88 9.82 -7.03 -0.84
N ASP A 89 10.42 -6.44 0.19
CA ASP A 89 9.69 -5.93 1.35
C ASP A 89 8.84 -4.71 0.93
N LEU A 90 7.52 -4.88 0.96
CA LEU A 90 6.57 -3.85 0.55
C LEU A 90 6.40 -2.74 1.59
N ARG A 91 6.84 -2.96 2.83
CA ARG A 91 6.63 -1.99 3.90
C ARG A 91 5.18 -1.48 3.93
N SER A 92 4.98 -0.19 4.05
CA SER A 92 3.66 0.42 4.12
C SER A 92 2.82 0.35 2.85
N VAL A 93 3.37 -0.03 1.71
CA VAL A 93 2.57 -0.37 0.51
C VAL A 93 1.59 -1.51 0.82
N THR A 94 1.93 -2.39 1.76
CA THR A 94 1.03 -3.42 2.30
C THR A 94 -0.31 -2.84 2.77
N LYS A 95 -0.33 -1.64 3.35
CA LYS A 95 -1.55 -0.98 3.81
C LYS A 95 -2.53 -0.70 2.67
N SER A 96 -2.05 -0.39 1.48
CA SER A 96 -2.88 -0.20 0.27
C SER A 96 -3.53 -1.52 -0.15
N ILE A 97 -2.81 -2.63 -0.06
CA ILE A 97 -3.34 -3.97 -0.37
C ILE A 97 -4.41 -4.35 0.67
N VAL A 98 -4.13 -4.12 1.95
CA VAL A 98 -5.08 -4.39 3.05
C VAL A 98 -6.33 -3.52 2.89
N GLY A 99 -6.19 -2.23 2.55
CA GLY A 99 -7.33 -1.34 2.30
C GLY A 99 -8.20 -1.83 1.13
N MET A 100 -7.59 -2.32 0.06
CA MET A 100 -8.32 -2.93 -1.05
C MET A 100 -9.08 -4.21 -0.62
N LEU A 101 -8.42 -5.08 0.14
CA LEU A 101 -9.05 -6.30 0.68
C LEU A 101 -10.20 -5.98 1.62
N TYR A 102 -10.05 -4.93 2.46
CA TYR A 102 -11.14 -4.43 3.30
C TYR A 102 -12.34 -3.99 2.46
N GLY A 103 -12.13 -3.24 1.37
CA GLY A 103 -13.20 -2.83 0.47
C GLY A 103 -13.95 -4.02 -0.16
N ILE A 104 -13.23 -5.07 -0.55
CA ILE A 104 -13.82 -6.31 -1.08
C ILE A 104 -14.65 -7.02 0.00
N ALA A 105 -14.11 -7.13 1.22
CA ALA A 105 -14.78 -7.76 2.35
C ALA A 105 -16.03 -6.96 2.79
N LEU A 106 -15.95 -5.62 2.75
CA LEU A 106 -17.06 -4.72 3.04
C LEU A 106 -18.20 -4.91 2.06
N ALA A 107 -17.90 -4.97 0.77
CA ALA A 107 -18.90 -5.25 -0.27
C ALA A 107 -19.57 -6.61 -0.08
N GLY A 108 -18.88 -7.57 0.53
CA GLY A 108 -19.41 -8.89 0.89
C GLY A 108 -20.06 -8.96 2.27
N GLY A 109 -20.20 -7.84 3.00
CA GLY A 109 -20.76 -7.81 4.36
C GLY A 109 -19.94 -8.60 5.40
N LYS A 110 -18.62 -8.73 5.19
CA LYS A 110 -17.74 -9.54 6.03
C LYS A 110 -16.98 -8.76 7.09
N VAL A 111 -16.99 -7.44 6.99
CA VAL A 111 -16.30 -6.52 7.90
C VAL A 111 -17.23 -5.36 8.27
N PRO A 112 -17.05 -4.70 9.43
CA PRO A 112 -17.85 -3.56 9.83
C PRO A 112 -17.67 -2.37 8.86
N PRO A 113 -18.67 -1.47 8.74
CA PRO A 113 -18.54 -0.27 7.92
C PRO A 113 -17.51 0.69 8.51
N PRO A 114 -16.95 1.62 7.70
CA PRO A 114 -15.93 2.57 8.15
C PRO A 114 -16.34 3.42 9.34
N GLU A 115 -17.62 3.74 9.48
CA GLU A 115 -18.20 4.56 10.55
C GLU A 115 -18.37 3.80 11.88
N ALA A 116 -18.26 2.48 11.86
CA ALA A 116 -18.37 1.66 13.05
C ALA A 116 -17.30 2.03 14.08
N LYS A 117 -17.67 2.09 15.34
CA LYS A 117 -16.72 2.32 16.44
C LYS A 117 -15.73 1.15 16.52
N LEU A 118 -14.47 1.49 16.68
CA LEU A 118 -13.39 0.47 16.68
C LEU A 118 -13.55 -0.52 17.83
N TYR A 119 -13.72 -0.01 19.05
CA TYR A 119 -13.75 -0.85 20.25
C TYR A 119 -15.01 -1.70 20.36
N ASP A 120 -16.12 -1.33 19.69
CA ASP A 120 -17.30 -2.19 19.59
C ASP A 120 -17.04 -3.47 18.79
N GLN A 121 -15.96 -3.47 17.97
CA GLN A 121 -15.57 -4.63 17.17
C GLN A 121 -14.64 -5.60 17.95
N PHE A 122 -14.13 -5.17 19.11
CA PHE A 122 -13.16 -5.89 19.93
C PHE A 122 -13.62 -5.89 21.40
N PRO A 123 -14.61 -6.70 21.78
CA PRO A 123 -15.18 -6.71 23.14
C PRO A 123 -14.12 -6.98 24.22
N GLU A 124 -13.07 -7.73 23.89
CA GLU A 124 -11.93 -8.04 24.78
C GLU A 124 -11.10 -6.81 25.16
N TYR A 125 -11.27 -5.68 24.44
CA TYR A 125 -10.60 -4.40 24.69
C TYR A 125 -11.59 -3.27 25.04
N ALA A 126 -12.79 -3.61 25.52
CA ALA A 126 -13.83 -2.63 25.83
C ALA A 126 -13.39 -1.59 26.87
N ASP A 127 -12.55 -1.99 27.83
CA ASP A 127 -11.95 -1.12 28.85
C ASP A 127 -11.11 0.00 28.24
N LEU A 128 -10.41 -0.27 27.15
CA LEU A 128 -9.66 0.74 26.42
C LEU A 128 -10.58 1.73 25.70
N GLY A 129 -11.73 1.27 25.23
CA GLY A 129 -12.75 2.10 24.59
C GLY A 129 -13.37 3.14 25.51
N HIS A 130 -13.35 2.91 26.83
CA HIS A 130 -13.89 3.86 27.81
C HIS A 130 -12.92 4.99 28.18
N GLN A 131 -11.68 4.97 27.69
CA GLN A 131 -10.74 6.04 27.94
C GLN A 131 -11.11 7.30 27.12
N PRO A 132 -10.88 8.51 27.67
CA PRO A 132 -11.28 9.76 27.02
C PRO A 132 -10.79 9.86 25.57
N GLY A 133 -11.71 10.07 24.62
CA GLY A 133 -11.43 10.22 23.21
C GLY A 133 -11.33 8.92 22.42
N ARG A 134 -11.12 7.78 23.07
CA ARG A 134 -11.05 6.46 22.38
C ARG A 134 -12.43 5.96 21.97
N ASP A 135 -13.48 6.34 22.65
CA ASP A 135 -14.88 6.07 22.32
C ASP A 135 -15.33 6.64 20.97
N ARG A 136 -14.53 7.58 20.41
CA ARG A 136 -14.78 8.21 19.11
C ARG A 136 -13.98 7.60 17.97
N ILE A 137 -13.07 6.69 18.26
CA ILE A 137 -12.25 6.06 17.22
C ILE A 137 -13.13 5.10 16.40
N THR A 138 -13.08 5.25 15.09
CA THR A 138 -13.81 4.42 14.12
C THR A 138 -12.86 3.58 13.28
N VAL A 139 -13.41 2.62 12.55
CA VAL A 139 -12.67 1.83 11.56
C VAL A 139 -12.04 2.75 10.50
N ALA A 140 -12.73 3.84 10.11
CA ALA A 140 -12.18 4.83 9.17
C ALA A 140 -10.88 5.46 9.70
N HIS A 141 -10.77 5.74 11.00
CA HIS A 141 -9.55 6.28 11.59
C HIS A 141 -8.38 5.27 11.51
N VAL A 142 -8.66 3.97 11.63
CA VAL A 142 -7.65 2.92 11.43
C VAL A 142 -7.19 2.88 9.98
N LEU A 143 -8.12 2.84 9.04
CA LEU A 143 -7.84 2.77 7.60
C LEU A 143 -7.06 3.97 7.08
N SER A 144 -7.28 5.15 7.67
CA SER A 144 -6.60 6.40 7.29
C SER A 144 -5.39 6.74 8.16
N MET A 145 -5.06 5.92 9.16
CA MET A 145 -3.99 6.16 10.14
C MET A 145 -4.16 7.49 10.91
N THR A 146 -5.39 7.83 11.26
CA THR A 146 -5.74 9.08 11.98
C THR A 146 -6.29 8.80 13.39
N LEU A 147 -5.79 7.78 14.04
CA LEU A 147 -6.24 7.32 15.37
C LEU A 147 -6.01 8.37 16.46
N GLY A 148 -4.99 9.23 16.32
CA GLY A 148 -4.59 10.20 17.34
C GLY A 148 -3.90 9.56 18.56
N THR A 149 -3.36 8.36 18.42
CA THR A 149 -2.57 7.68 19.43
C THR A 149 -1.10 8.12 19.37
N GLU A 150 -0.38 7.97 20.47
CA GLU A 150 1.07 8.13 20.50
C GLU A 150 1.70 6.94 19.73
N TRP A 151 2.13 7.22 18.50
CA TRP A 151 2.74 6.22 17.64
C TRP A 151 4.12 6.70 17.19
N ASP A 152 5.16 6.03 17.65
CA ASP A 152 6.55 6.34 17.28
C ASP A 152 7.16 5.20 16.46
N GLU A 153 7.14 5.39 15.17
CA GLU A 153 7.69 4.47 14.18
C GLU A 153 8.93 5.06 13.48
N LEU A 154 9.03 6.40 13.42
CA LEU A 154 10.00 7.07 12.56
C LEU A 154 11.24 7.53 13.30
N THR A 155 11.15 7.82 14.60
CA THR A 155 12.29 8.30 15.40
C THR A 155 13.05 7.17 16.09
N ILE A 156 12.47 6.00 16.20
CA ILE A 156 13.07 4.80 16.79
C ILE A 156 13.34 3.79 15.68
N PRO A 157 14.58 3.26 15.57
CA PRO A 157 14.91 2.28 14.53
C PRO A 157 14.00 1.04 14.56
N TYR A 158 13.67 0.52 13.40
CA TYR A 158 13.00 -0.77 13.29
C TYR A 158 13.83 -1.87 13.95
N GLY A 159 13.16 -2.78 14.65
CA GLY A 159 13.81 -3.83 15.46
C GLY A 159 14.11 -3.41 16.92
N ALA A 160 14.01 -2.13 17.27
CA ALA A 160 14.11 -1.70 18.65
C ALA A 160 12.78 -1.94 19.41
N PRO A 161 12.83 -2.43 20.68
CA PRO A 161 11.62 -2.80 21.43
C PRO A 161 10.61 -1.66 21.67
N ARG A 162 11.05 -0.40 21.55
CA ARG A 162 10.20 0.79 21.72
C ARG A 162 9.63 1.32 20.41
N ASN A 163 9.94 0.71 19.27
CA ASN A 163 9.33 1.10 18.00
C ASN A 163 7.88 0.58 17.95
N SER A 164 6.91 1.48 17.79
CA SER A 164 5.49 1.14 17.85
C SER A 164 5.02 0.17 16.75
N ALA A 165 5.75 0.06 15.64
CA ALA A 165 5.46 -0.93 14.60
C ALA A 165 6.00 -2.34 14.92
N MET A 166 6.79 -2.49 15.99
CA MET A 166 7.43 -3.74 16.39
C MET A 166 6.91 -4.26 17.74
N ALA A 167 6.00 -3.52 18.38
CA ALA A 167 5.40 -3.87 19.68
C ALA A 167 4.34 -4.98 19.58
#